data_995551ca33cc5d085adc2112700747ea
#
_entry.id   995551ca33cc5d085adc2112700747ea
#
_cell.length_a   1.000
_cell.length_b   1.000
_cell.length_c   1.000
_cell.angle_alpha   90.00
_cell.angle_beta   90.00
_cell.angle_gamma   90.00
#
_symmetry.space_group_name_H-M   'P 1'
#
loop_
_entity.id
_entity.type
_entity.pdbx_description
1 polymer ?
#
loop_
_entity_poly.entity_id
_entity_poly.type
_entity_poly.pdbx_seq_one_letter_code
_entity_poly.pdbx_strand_id
1 'polypeptide(L)'
;MDQAFKTPAKLPDGVWQVLLQHSFSLVDEIAVHGIQDPFWTFGGGTVLMLRYGHRLSKDIDIFVPDPQYLGFVSPRLSDVAEGVCDKYVEGPGYIKLLRPEGEIDFVASP
;
A
#
# COMPACT_ATOMS: atom_id res chain seq x y z
N MET A 1 -9.52 -2.93 26.98
CA MET A 1 -9.08 -3.70 25.85
C MET A 1 -9.69 -3.18 24.56
N ASP A 2 -8.89 -2.90 23.63
CA ASP A 2 -9.38 -2.35 22.39
C ASP A 2 -9.66 -3.44 21.37
N GLN A 3 -10.93 -3.71 21.12
CA GLN A 3 -11.34 -4.73 20.18
C GLN A 3 -11.27 -4.26 18.74
N ALA A 4 -11.15 -2.96 18.52
CA ALA A 4 -11.19 -2.42 17.17
C ALA A 4 -10.04 -2.95 16.31
N PHE A 5 -8.90 -3.22 16.90
CA PHE A 5 -7.75 -3.72 16.17
C PHE A 5 -7.70 -5.23 16.05
N LYS A 6 -8.69 -5.91 16.60
CA LYS A 6 -8.75 -7.35 16.50
C LYS A 6 -9.57 -7.82 15.33
N THR A 7 -10.15 -6.91 14.62
CA THR A 7 -11.12 -7.26 13.61
C THR A 7 -10.58 -7.52 12.21
N PRO A 8 -9.27 -7.73 11.96
CA PRO A 8 -8.91 -8.23 10.64
C PRO A 8 -9.70 -9.45 10.23
N ALA A 9 -10.15 -10.23 11.23
CA ALA A 9 -10.97 -11.40 10.95
C ALA A 9 -12.33 -11.05 10.33
N LYS A 10 -12.74 -9.79 10.44
CA LYS A 10 -14.01 -9.32 9.86
C LYS A 10 -13.85 -8.71 8.48
N LEU A 11 -12.62 -8.60 7.98
CA LEU A 11 -12.39 -8.05 6.65
C LEU A 11 -12.93 -9.00 5.59
N PRO A 12 -13.40 -8.47 4.47
CA PRO A 12 -13.80 -9.32 3.34
C PRO A 12 -12.67 -10.24 2.94
N ASP A 13 -13.00 -11.49 2.69
CA ASP A 13 -12.01 -12.48 2.32
C ASP A 13 -11.51 -12.28 0.89
N GLY A 14 -10.32 -12.78 0.65
CA GLY A 14 -9.77 -12.94 -0.70
C GLY A 14 -9.18 -11.68 -1.26
N VAL A 15 -9.91 -11.00 -2.09
CA VAL A 15 -9.40 -9.93 -2.95
C VAL A 15 -8.70 -8.82 -2.19
N TRP A 16 -9.35 -8.29 -1.16
CA TRP A 16 -8.78 -7.18 -0.41
C TRP A 16 -7.54 -7.59 0.37
N GLN A 17 -7.55 -8.80 0.90
CA GLN A 17 -6.41 -9.32 1.64
C GLN A 17 -5.19 -9.52 0.75
N VAL A 18 -5.41 -9.96 -0.49
CA VAL A 18 -4.32 -10.08 -1.46
C VAL A 18 -3.71 -8.71 -1.71
N LEU A 19 -4.54 -7.70 -1.90
CA LEU A 19 -4.07 -6.35 -2.13
C LEU A 19 -3.24 -5.84 -0.94
N LEU A 20 -3.70 -6.11 0.26
CA LEU A 20 -3.00 -5.70 1.48
C LEU A 20 -1.64 -6.39 1.61
N GLN A 21 -1.57 -7.68 1.31
CA GLN A 21 -0.31 -8.42 1.36
C GLN A 21 0.71 -7.84 0.39
N HIS A 22 0.29 -7.50 -0.81
CA HIS A 22 1.18 -6.86 -1.78
C HIS A 22 1.64 -5.49 -1.29
N SER A 23 0.76 -4.76 -0.61
CA SER A 23 1.14 -3.47 -0.04
C SER A 23 2.27 -3.62 0.98
N PHE A 24 2.19 -4.61 1.85
CA PHE A 24 3.25 -4.85 2.82
C PHE A 24 4.55 -5.30 2.16
N SER A 25 4.47 -6.10 1.10
CA SER A 25 5.66 -6.49 0.35
C SER A 25 6.38 -5.27 -0.24
N LEU A 26 5.62 -4.30 -0.71
CA LEU A 26 6.18 -3.07 -1.27
C LEU A 26 6.80 -2.19 -0.19
N VAL A 27 6.17 -2.09 0.97
CA VAL A 27 6.77 -1.36 2.10
C VAL A 27 8.09 -2.02 2.50
N ASP A 28 8.15 -3.34 2.49
CA ASP A 28 9.39 -4.06 2.80
C ASP A 28 10.48 -3.73 1.79
N GLU A 29 10.15 -3.49 0.52
CA GLU A 29 11.14 -3.09 -0.47
C GLU A 29 11.81 -1.77 -0.11
N ILE A 30 11.06 -0.84 0.43
CA ILE A 30 11.64 0.43 0.90
C ILE A 30 12.65 0.15 2.00
N ALA A 31 12.29 -0.70 2.94
CA ALA A 31 13.17 -1.03 4.07
C ALA A 31 14.43 -1.77 3.63
N VAL A 32 14.29 -2.72 2.72
CA VAL A 32 15.40 -3.59 2.30
C VAL A 32 16.41 -2.83 1.44
N HIS A 33 15.93 -1.99 0.53
CA HIS A 33 16.80 -1.39 -0.49
C HIS A 33 17.16 0.05 -0.23
N GLY A 34 16.48 0.72 0.64
CA GLY A 34 16.70 2.15 0.75
C GLY A 34 16.75 2.69 2.16
N ILE A 35 15.69 2.55 2.86
CA ILE A 35 15.48 3.28 4.11
C ILE A 35 15.25 2.30 5.23
N GLN A 36 16.17 2.27 6.17
CA GLN A 36 16.02 1.50 7.38
C GLN A 36 14.91 2.13 8.23
N ASP A 37 13.96 1.34 8.68
CA ASP A 37 12.81 1.82 9.46
C ASP A 37 12.06 2.95 8.74
N PRO A 38 11.56 2.69 7.53
CA PRO A 38 10.87 3.74 6.80
C PRO A 38 9.61 4.18 7.51
N PHE A 39 9.39 5.49 7.54
CA PHE A 39 8.14 6.02 8.06
C PHE A 39 7.09 5.99 6.96
N TRP A 40 5.95 5.39 7.25
CA TRP A 40 4.83 5.35 6.32
C TRP A 40 3.52 5.22 7.09
N THR A 41 2.41 5.55 6.45
CA THR A 41 1.11 5.39 7.08
C THR A 41 0.04 5.14 6.02
N PHE A 42 -1.00 4.43 6.42
CA PHE A 42 -2.18 4.27 5.57
C PHE A 42 -2.99 5.55 5.52
N GLY A 43 -3.64 5.79 4.38
CA GLY A 43 -4.62 6.84 4.26
C GLY A 43 -5.90 6.52 5.04
N GLY A 44 -6.72 7.54 5.24
CA GLY A 44 -7.90 7.44 6.10
C GLY A 44 -8.89 6.37 5.69
N GLY A 45 -9.14 6.21 4.40
CA GLY A 45 -10.06 5.18 3.92
C GLY A 45 -9.57 3.77 4.24
N THR A 46 -8.25 3.53 4.07
CA THR A 46 -7.66 2.24 4.39
C THR A 46 -7.73 1.98 5.90
N VAL A 47 -7.45 2.99 6.71
CA VAL A 47 -7.54 2.85 8.16
C VAL A 47 -8.96 2.49 8.58
N LEU A 48 -9.96 3.13 7.97
CA LEU A 48 -11.35 2.83 8.29
C LEU A 48 -11.73 1.40 7.91
N MET A 49 -11.25 0.90 6.78
CA MET A 49 -11.48 -0.49 6.41
C MET A 49 -10.88 -1.44 7.43
N LEU A 50 -9.65 -1.19 7.85
CA LEU A 50 -8.97 -2.02 8.83
C LEU A 50 -9.69 -1.99 10.17
N ARG A 51 -10.19 -0.82 10.55
CA ARG A 51 -10.79 -0.62 11.85
C ARG A 51 -12.17 -1.25 11.96
N TYR A 52 -12.97 -1.10 10.92
CA TYR A 52 -14.37 -1.53 10.97
C TYR A 52 -14.64 -2.84 10.24
N GLY A 53 -13.63 -3.37 9.59
CA GLY A 53 -13.72 -4.69 8.99
C GLY A 53 -14.61 -4.77 7.78
N HIS A 54 -14.86 -3.64 7.10
CA HIS A 54 -15.58 -3.70 5.84
C HIS A 54 -14.92 -2.81 4.80
N ARG A 55 -15.20 -3.15 3.56
CA ARG A 55 -14.53 -2.54 2.43
C ARG A 55 -15.24 -1.27 2.00
N LEU A 56 -14.52 -0.18 1.99
CA LEU A 56 -15.05 1.11 1.55
C LEU A 56 -14.62 1.46 0.14
N SER A 57 -13.46 0.96 -0.30
CA SER A 57 -12.98 1.21 -1.64
C SER A 57 -12.10 0.05 -2.09
N LYS A 58 -11.71 0.08 -3.36
CA LYS A 58 -10.77 -0.91 -3.91
C LYS A 58 -9.34 -0.44 -3.83
N ASP A 59 -9.09 0.67 -3.16
CA ASP A 59 -7.78 1.30 -3.14
C ASP A 59 -7.17 1.21 -1.75
N ILE A 60 -5.87 0.97 -1.73
CA ILE A 60 -5.08 1.08 -0.51
C ILE A 60 -4.14 2.25 -0.71
N ASP A 61 -4.25 3.24 0.17
CA ASP A 61 -3.43 4.43 0.11
C ASP A 61 -2.34 4.37 1.16
N ILE A 62 -1.10 4.59 0.74
CA ILE A 62 0.05 4.62 1.64
C ILE A 62 0.77 5.93 1.43
N PHE A 63 0.97 6.66 2.53
CA PHE A 63 1.69 7.92 2.51
C PHE A 63 3.10 7.73 3.01
N VAL A 64 4.05 8.32 2.29
CA VAL A 64 5.46 8.32 2.66
C VAL A 64 5.93 9.77 2.73
N PRO A 65 6.96 10.07 3.56
CA PRO A 65 7.34 11.46 3.79
C PRO A 65 8.18 12.10 2.70
N ASP A 66 8.75 11.28 1.79
CA ASP A 66 9.72 11.78 0.84
C ASP A 66 9.52 11.13 -0.52
N PRO A 67 9.48 11.93 -1.61
CA PRO A 67 9.35 11.36 -2.95
C PRO A 67 10.43 10.35 -3.32
N GLN A 68 11.58 10.39 -2.68
CA GLN A 68 12.64 9.42 -2.92
C GLN A 68 12.21 7.99 -2.61
N TYR A 69 11.27 7.82 -1.68
CA TYR A 69 10.77 6.50 -1.32
C TYR A 69 10.03 5.84 -2.49
N LEU A 70 9.46 6.66 -3.37
CA LEU A 70 8.64 6.14 -4.47
C LEU A 70 9.46 5.31 -5.46
N GLY A 71 10.74 5.60 -5.58
CA GLY A 71 11.60 4.82 -6.47
C GLY A 71 11.71 3.36 -6.08
N PHE A 72 11.60 3.05 -4.79
CA PHE A 72 11.72 1.67 -4.31
C PHE A 72 10.47 0.84 -4.59
N VAL A 73 9.38 1.49 -4.94
CA VAL A 73 8.12 0.80 -5.26
C VAL A 73 7.68 1.07 -6.70
N SER A 74 8.55 1.62 -7.53
CA SER A 74 8.27 1.83 -8.93
C SER A 74 8.59 0.59 -9.76
N PRO A 75 7.66 0.10 -10.58
CA PRO A 75 7.93 -1.04 -11.45
C PRO A 75 9.10 -0.81 -12.41
N ARG A 76 9.42 0.43 -12.70
CA ARG A 76 10.58 0.77 -13.53
C ARG A 76 11.90 0.38 -12.88
N LEU A 77 11.93 0.36 -11.54
CA LEU A 77 13.16 0.24 -10.77
C LEU A 77 13.17 -0.96 -9.83
N SER A 78 12.01 -1.54 -9.55
CA SER A 78 11.87 -2.62 -8.58
C SER A 78 11.22 -3.84 -9.23
N ASP A 79 11.91 -4.97 -9.17
CA ASP A 79 11.37 -6.23 -9.69
C ASP A 79 10.17 -6.68 -8.88
N VAL A 80 10.16 -6.41 -7.57
CA VAL A 80 9.02 -6.76 -6.73
C VAL A 80 7.80 -5.95 -7.16
N ALA A 81 7.96 -4.65 -7.36
CA ALA A 81 6.86 -3.81 -7.81
C ALA A 81 6.37 -4.23 -9.19
N GLU A 82 7.27 -4.58 -10.10
CA GLU A 82 6.91 -5.06 -11.42
C GLU A 82 6.06 -6.32 -11.33
N GLY A 83 6.40 -7.22 -10.42
CA GLY A 83 5.66 -8.46 -10.25
C GLY A 83 4.30 -8.29 -9.55
N VAL A 84 4.11 -7.17 -8.88
CA VAL A 84 2.90 -6.92 -8.11
C VAL A 84 1.77 -6.36 -8.98
N CYS A 85 2.08 -5.54 -9.96
CA CYS A 85 1.05 -4.81 -10.70
C CYS A 85 0.97 -5.22 -12.17
N ASP A 86 -0.22 -5.05 -12.74
CA ASP A 86 -0.44 -5.23 -14.19
C ASP A 86 -0.07 -3.99 -14.95
N LYS A 87 -0.36 -2.84 -14.38
CA LYS A 87 -0.10 -1.52 -14.96
C LYS A 87 0.22 -0.56 -13.83
N TYR A 88 0.85 0.55 -14.18
CA TYR A 88 1.09 1.58 -13.18
C TYR A 88 1.01 2.95 -13.81
N VAL A 89 0.74 3.95 -12.97
CA VAL A 89 0.75 5.35 -13.33
C VAL A 89 1.69 6.06 -12.38
N GLU A 90 2.64 6.78 -12.91
CA GLU A 90 3.64 7.47 -12.11
C GLU A 90 3.58 8.95 -12.41
N GLY A 91 3.56 9.79 -11.38
CA GLY A 91 3.56 11.22 -11.52
C GLY A 91 4.39 11.88 -10.43
N PRO A 92 4.44 13.22 -10.43
CA PRO A 92 5.18 13.92 -9.38
C PRO A 92 4.57 13.62 -8.02
N GLY A 93 5.37 13.00 -7.15
CA GLY A 93 4.94 12.74 -5.78
C GLY A 93 3.96 11.59 -5.60
N TYR A 94 3.72 10.77 -6.62
CA TYR A 94 2.86 9.60 -6.43
C TYR A 94 3.17 8.50 -7.43
N ILE A 95 2.74 7.28 -7.07
CA ILE A 95 2.70 6.16 -7.99
C ILE A 95 1.49 5.31 -7.66
N LYS A 96 0.77 4.90 -8.69
CA LYS A 96 -0.41 4.04 -8.58
C LYS A 96 -0.11 2.72 -9.22
N LEU A 97 -0.27 1.65 -8.46
CA LEU A 97 -0.04 0.29 -8.96
C LEU A 97 -1.40 -0.39 -9.12
N LEU A 98 -1.72 -0.76 -10.35
CA LEU A 98 -3.04 -1.28 -10.67
C LEU A 98 -3.01 -2.81 -10.77
N ARG A 99 -3.98 -3.42 -10.14
CA ARG A 99 -4.15 -4.86 -10.10
C ARG A 99 -5.62 -5.21 -10.37
N PRO A 100 -5.92 -6.48 -10.68
CA PRO A 100 -7.34 -6.87 -10.83
C PRO A 100 -8.16 -6.61 -9.57
N GLU A 101 -7.53 -6.72 -8.39
CA GLU A 101 -8.22 -6.54 -7.12
C GLU A 101 -8.48 -5.07 -6.77
N GLY A 102 -7.70 -4.15 -7.33
CA GLY A 102 -7.80 -2.74 -7.01
C GLY A 102 -6.47 -2.02 -7.20
N GLU A 103 -6.29 -0.90 -6.54
CA GLU A 103 -5.10 -0.08 -6.64
C GLU A 103 -4.33 -0.03 -5.34
N ILE A 104 -3.01 0.05 -5.47
CA ILE A 104 -2.13 0.40 -4.35
C ILE A 104 -1.47 1.72 -4.73
N ASP A 105 -1.76 2.76 -3.96
CA ASP A 105 -1.27 4.11 -4.23
C ASP A 105 -0.25 4.53 -3.19
N PHE A 106 0.92 4.93 -3.64
CA PHE A 106 1.93 5.53 -2.78
C PHE A 106 2.00 7.02 -3.08
N VAL A 107 1.87 7.84 -2.05
CA VAL A 107 1.85 9.30 -2.18
C VAL A 107 2.88 9.88 -1.23
N ALA A 108 3.74 10.73 -1.78
CA ALA A 108 4.70 11.48 -0.95
C ALA A 108 3.96 12.67 -0.34
N SER A 109 3.90 12.68 0.98
CA SER A 109 3.24 13.73 1.73
C SER A 109 4.18 14.19 2.84
N PRO A 110 4.91 15.29 2.60
CA PRO A 110 5.86 15.82 3.58
C PRO A 110 5.19 16.23 4.87
#